data_4f5320c45c0de157253f887edd630e6b
#
_entry.id   4f5320c45c0de157253f887edd630e6b
#
_cell.length_a   1.000
_cell.length_b   1.000
_cell.length_c   1.000
_cell.angle_alpha   90.00
_cell.angle_beta   90.00
_cell.angle_gamma   90.00
#
_symmetry.space_group_name_H-M   'P 1'
#
loop_
_entity.id
_entity.type
_entity.pdbx_description
1 polymer ?
#
loop_
_entity_poly.entity_id
_entity_poly.type
_entity_poly.pdbx_seq_one_letter_code
_entity_poly.pdbx_strand_id
1 'polypeptide(L)'
;MREYGDGQAIVVEGLSKTYGHIQALRGVDMAVSAGTVFGLLGPNGAGKSTLIKALVGALRPSAGRVRVLGLDPLRDRARLRRRIGYMPQAPALYDDLSTRDNVLFFGRAHDAHLAPARVDATLALTDLAARAADPVRTLSGGLQRRVSLSCALVHEPDILFLDEPTAAVDPVLRARFWRTFRELAARGVTLFISTHLMDEALLCDRIAVVRAGTMVACDTPGAILARGRTRLLMRRDGETVEQTVGSRPEDVAAALHRYGLARDISAVTVETDTLETIIFGLIARTDEEGVA
;
A
#
# COMPACT_ATOMS: atom_id res chain seq x y z
N MET A 1 -5.75 -23.99 2.93
CA MET A 1 -6.25 -22.81 3.66
C MET A 1 -5.29 -22.59 4.82
N ARG A 2 -4.49 -21.51 4.79
CA ARG A 2 -3.44 -21.28 5.81
C ARG A 2 -4.13 -20.78 7.07
N GLU A 3 -3.97 -21.51 8.20
CA GLU A 3 -4.58 -21.16 9.48
C GLU A 3 -3.93 -19.89 10.05
N TYR A 4 -4.62 -18.76 9.89
CA TYR A 4 -4.38 -17.57 10.71
C TYR A 4 -5.58 -17.42 11.65
N GLY A 5 -5.35 -17.35 12.95
CA GLY A 5 -6.42 -17.04 13.90
C GLY A 5 -7.16 -15.79 13.41
N ASP A 6 -8.47 -15.85 13.33
CA ASP A 6 -9.37 -14.78 12.87
C ASP A 6 -9.15 -14.24 11.45
N GLY A 7 -8.36 -14.91 10.56
CA GLY A 7 -8.12 -14.46 9.20
C GLY A 7 -7.25 -13.22 9.05
N GLN A 8 -6.64 -12.73 10.15
CA GLN A 8 -5.78 -11.54 10.13
C GLN A 8 -4.31 -11.93 9.91
N ALA A 9 -3.69 -11.37 8.86
CA ALA A 9 -2.27 -11.55 8.59
C ALA A 9 -1.37 -10.62 9.42
N ILE A 10 -1.87 -9.42 9.75
CA ILE A 10 -1.18 -8.43 10.57
C ILE A 10 -2.14 -7.88 11.61
N VAL A 11 -1.68 -7.76 12.86
CA VAL A 11 -2.39 -7.08 13.96
C VAL A 11 -1.41 -6.15 14.66
N VAL A 12 -1.78 -4.89 14.82
CA VAL A 12 -1.01 -3.85 15.50
C VAL A 12 -1.88 -3.19 16.54
N GLU A 13 -1.38 -3.10 17.79
CA GLU A 13 -2.10 -2.56 18.94
C GLU A 13 -1.24 -1.50 19.64
N GLY A 14 -1.69 -0.25 19.64
CA GLY A 14 -1.07 0.88 20.33
C GLY A 14 0.38 1.13 19.96
N LEU A 15 0.79 0.82 18.73
CA LEU A 15 2.18 0.85 18.32
C LEU A 15 2.74 2.26 18.32
N SER A 16 3.79 2.47 19.11
CA SER A 16 4.48 3.75 19.21
C SER A 16 5.98 3.59 18.99
N LYS A 17 6.59 4.59 18.36
CA LYS A 17 8.05 4.67 18.19
C LYS A 17 8.56 6.08 18.34
N THR A 18 9.53 6.25 19.25
CA THR A 18 10.22 7.51 19.49
C THR A 18 11.71 7.34 19.16
N TYR A 19 12.29 8.33 18.50
CA TYR A 19 13.72 8.50 18.22
C TYR A 19 14.18 9.81 18.88
N GLY A 20 14.87 9.72 20.02
CA GLY A 20 15.19 10.90 20.82
C GLY A 20 13.89 11.63 21.22
N HIS A 21 13.70 12.85 20.72
CA HIS A 21 12.50 13.67 20.94
C HIS A 21 11.45 13.55 19.81
N ILE A 22 11.76 12.83 18.72
CA ILE A 22 10.86 12.68 17.56
C ILE A 22 9.98 11.43 17.77
N GLN A 23 8.68 11.63 17.90
CA GLN A 23 7.71 10.55 17.96
C GLN A 23 7.24 10.18 16.55
N ALA A 24 7.86 9.15 15.96
CA ALA A 24 7.63 8.72 14.59
C ALA A 24 6.35 7.89 14.41
N LEU A 25 5.87 7.22 15.48
CA LEU A 25 4.57 6.52 15.52
C LEU A 25 3.91 6.82 16.88
N ARG A 26 2.60 7.05 16.87
CA ARG A 26 1.82 7.54 18.01
C ARG A 26 0.58 6.68 18.22
N GLY A 27 0.73 5.52 18.86
CA GLY A 27 -0.40 4.67 19.22
C GLY A 27 -1.17 4.14 18.01
N VAL A 28 -0.46 3.60 17.01
CA VAL A 28 -1.08 3.07 15.79
C VAL A 28 -1.78 1.76 16.08
N ASP A 29 -3.06 1.67 15.70
CA ASP A 29 -3.88 0.46 15.72
C ASP A 29 -4.30 0.09 14.31
N MET A 30 -4.10 -1.17 13.89
CA MET A 30 -4.59 -1.66 12.59
C MET A 30 -4.64 -3.17 12.53
N ALA A 31 -5.49 -3.68 11.63
CA ALA A 31 -5.55 -5.09 11.27
C ALA A 31 -5.60 -5.24 9.74
N VAL A 32 -4.86 -6.24 9.22
CA VAL A 32 -4.80 -6.54 7.78
C VAL A 32 -5.23 -7.98 7.56
N SER A 33 -6.24 -8.18 6.73
CA SER A 33 -6.74 -9.51 6.38
C SER A 33 -5.77 -10.25 5.46
N ALA A 34 -5.71 -11.56 5.58
CA ALA A 34 -4.87 -12.40 4.71
C ALA A 34 -5.35 -12.37 3.25
N GLY A 35 -4.40 -12.43 2.31
CA GLY A 35 -4.69 -12.48 0.87
C GLY A 35 -5.20 -11.18 0.28
N THR A 36 -5.08 -10.05 0.99
CA THR A 36 -5.51 -8.72 0.51
C THR A 36 -4.33 -7.84 0.11
N VAL A 37 -4.61 -6.84 -0.71
CA VAL A 37 -3.71 -5.72 -0.99
C VAL A 37 -4.06 -4.57 -0.06
N PHE A 38 -3.20 -4.32 0.92
CA PHE A 38 -3.36 -3.25 1.90
C PHE A 38 -2.41 -2.09 1.60
N GLY A 39 -2.96 -0.89 1.43
CA GLY A 39 -2.20 0.33 1.17
C GLY A 39 -1.94 1.13 2.44
N LEU A 40 -0.70 1.55 2.67
CA LEU A 40 -0.32 2.52 3.70
C LEU A 40 -0.02 3.86 3.04
N LEU A 41 -0.99 4.77 3.04
CA LEU A 41 -0.93 6.05 2.36
C LEU A 41 -0.48 7.16 3.32
N GLY A 42 0.38 8.04 2.86
CA GLY A 42 0.78 9.22 3.61
C GLY A 42 1.98 9.94 2.99
N PRO A 43 2.20 11.21 3.35
CA PRO A 43 3.35 11.98 2.85
C PRO A 43 4.69 11.39 3.32
N ASN A 44 5.77 11.93 2.77
CA ASN A 44 7.11 11.60 3.25
C ASN A 44 7.27 12.07 4.71
N GLY A 45 7.92 11.24 5.53
CA GLY A 45 8.05 11.51 6.96
C GLY A 45 6.83 11.16 7.83
N ALA A 46 5.73 10.66 7.26
CA ALA A 46 4.52 10.29 8.01
C ALA A 46 4.70 9.09 8.97
N GLY A 47 5.81 8.34 8.88
CA GLY A 47 6.05 7.16 9.71
C GLY A 47 5.91 5.83 8.97
N LYS A 48 5.60 5.82 7.65
CA LYS A 48 5.34 4.61 6.85
C LYS A 48 6.47 3.57 6.94
N SER A 49 7.70 3.96 6.60
CA SER A 49 8.86 3.05 6.66
C SER A 49 9.19 2.63 8.10
N THR A 50 8.92 3.46 9.10
CA THR A 50 9.07 3.11 10.51
C THR A 50 8.09 2.00 10.91
N LEU A 51 6.84 2.10 10.47
CA LEU A 51 5.83 1.06 10.68
C LEU A 51 6.24 -0.24 9.99
N ILE A 52 6.60 -0.21 8.70
CA ILE A 52 7.06 -1.40 7.98
C ILE A 52 8.26 -2.07 8.70
N LYS A 53 9.27 -1.29 9.11
CA LYS A 53 10.43 -1.82 9.85
C LYS A 53 10.04 -2.49 11.16
N ALA A 54 9.01 -2.01 11.86
CA ALA A 54 8.48 -2.67 13.05
C ALA A 54 7.78 -4.00 12.68
N LEU A 55 6.98 -4.02 11.59
CA LEU A 55 6.27 -5.21 11.12
C LEU A 55 7.21 -6.33 10.66
N VAL A 56 8.32 -5.99 10.00
CA VAL A 56 9.32 -6.98 9.54
C VAL A 56 10.34 -7.37 10.63
N GLY A 57 10.22 -6.81 11.84
CA GLY A 57 11.14 -7.10 12.96
C GLY A 57 12.53 -6.46 12.82
N ALA A 58 12.67 -5.46 11.94
CA ALA A 58 13.91 -4.68 11.78
C ALA A 58 14.02 -3.53 12.79
N LEU A 59 12.93 -3.20 13.49
CA LEU A 59 12.85 -2.12 14.45
C LEU A 59 12.11 -2.57 15.72
N ARG A 60 12.67 -2.25 16.90
CA ARG A 60 11.97 -2.41 18.17
C ARG A 60 11.05 -1.22 18.42
N PRO A 61 9.75 -1.42 18.63
CA PRO A 61 8.83 -0.38 19.07
C PRO A 61 9.23 0.20 20.43
N SER A 62 8.77 1.41 20.74
CA SER A 62 8.87 2.01 22.07
C SER A 62 7.73 1.55 22.98
N ALA A 63 6.53 1.32 22.40
CA ALA A 63 5.35 0.78 23.07
C ALA A 63 4.45 0.06 22.07
N GLY A 64 3.44 -0.65 22.59
CA GLY A 64 2.46 -1.39 21.80
C GLY A 64 2.90 -2.81 21.44
N ARG A 65 2.07 -3.48 20.63
CA ARG A 65 2.26 -4.86 20.23
C ARG A 65 2.09 -5.01 18.72
N VAL A 66 2.83 -5.95 18.14
CA VAL A 66 2.73 -6.32 16.72
C VAL A 66 2.68 -7.83 16.62
N ARG A 67 1.78 -8.32 15.79
CA ARG A 67 1.76 -9.70 15.33
C ARG A 67 1.68 -9.74 13.81
N VAL A 68 2.53 -10.55 13.20
CA VAL A 68 2.54 -10.82 11.76
C VAL A 68 2.47 -12.32 11.58
N LEU A 69 1.44 -12.82 10.89
CA LEU A 69 1.14 -14.25 10.77
C LEU A 69 1.03 -14.97 12.14
N GLY A 70 0.49 -14.27 13.15
CA GLY A 70 0.43 -14.74 14.52
C GLY A 70 1.75 -14.72 15.30
N LEU A 71 2.87 -14.35 14.65
CA LEU A 71 4.23 -14.32 15.23
C LEU A 71 4.59 -12.92 15.75
N ASP A 72 5.39 -12.86 16.80
CA ASP A 72 6.03 -11.63 17.28
C ASP A 72 7.28 -11.34 16.41
N PRO A 73 7.34 -10.19 15.68
CA PRO A 73 8.45 -9.92 14.76
C PRO A 73 9.84 -9.90 15.37
N LEU A 74 9.94 -9.62 16.68
CA LEU A 74 11.23 -9.58 17.38
C LEU A 74 11.60 -10.92 18.03
N ARG A 75 10.61 -11.62 18.61
CA ARG A 75 10.83 -12.88 19.31
C ARG A 75 10.91 -14.06 18.36
N ASP A 76 10.04 -14.08 17.36
CA ASP A 76 9.93 -15.17 16.37
C ASP A 76 10.65 -14.85 15.05
N ARG A 77 11.65 -13.98 15.08
CA ARG A 77 12.31 -13.39 13.90
C ARG A 77 12.74 -14.43 12.85
N ALA A 78 13.36 -15.52 13.27
CA ALA A 78 13.83 -16.55 12.33
C ALA A 78 12.69 -17.27 11.61
N ARG A 79 11.56 -17.50 12.31
CA ARG A 79 10.35 -18.12 11.73
C ARG A 79 9.66 -17.13 10.79
N LEU A 80 9.53 -15.88 11.21
CA LEU A 80 8.86 -14.84 10.43
C LEU A 80 9.62 -14.54 9.12
N ARG A 81 10.94 -14.40 9.17
CA ARG A 81 11.77 -14.10 7.98
C ARG A 81 11.59 -15.10 6.83
N ARG A 82 11.31 -16.37 7.11
CA ARG A 82 11.05 -17.38 6.06
C ARG A 82 9.70 -17.22 5.37
N ARG A 83 8.80 -16.43 5.97
CA ARG A 83 7.40 -16.28 5.56
C ARG A 83 7.06 -14.91 5.01
N ILE A 84 7.97 -13.95 5.13
CA ILE A 84 7.78 -12.58 4.64
C ILE A 84 8.83 -12.22 3.61
N GLY A 85 8.42 -11.44 2.61
CA GLY A 85 9.32 -10.73 1.70
C GLY A 85 9.31 -9.24 2.04
N TYR A 86 10.46 -8.60 1.90
CA TYR A 86 10.57 -7.15 2.13
C TYR A 86 11.35 -6.49 1.00
N MET A 87 10.71 -5.52 0.37
CA MET A 87 11.32 -4.64 -0.62
C MET A 87 11.46 -3.23 0.00
N PRO A 88 12.67 -2.79 0.34
CA PRO A 88 12.90 -1.45 0.88
C PRO A 88 12.75 -0.37 -0.20
N GLN A 89 12.53 0.88 0.24
CA GLN A 89 12.38 2.04 -0.64
C GLN A 89 13.61 2.24 -1.55
N ALA A 90 14.82 2.15 -1.00
CA ALA A 90 16.06 2.12 -1.78
C ALA A 90 16.44 0.65 -2.06
N PRO A 91 16.65 0.26 -3.32
CA PRO A 91 17.10 -1.10 -3.64
C PRO A 91 18.39 -1.43 -2.89
N ALA A 92 18.38 -2.52 -2.12
CA ALA A 92 19.54 -3.03 -1.40
C ALA A 92 20.16 -4.20 -2.19
N LEU A 93 20.62 -3.92 -3.41
CA LEU A 93 21.16 -4.90 -4.35
C LEU A 93 22.69 -4.85 -4.39
N TYR A 94 23.30 -5.94 -4.81
CA TYR A 94 24.75 -6.00 -5.10
C TYR A 94 24.98 -5.61 -6.56
N ASP A 95 25.54 -4.45 -6.77
CA ASP A 95 25.70 -3.82 -8.09
C ASP A 95 26.54 -4.64 -9.06
N ASP A 96 27.57 -5.35 -8.56
CA ASP A 96 28.49 -6.16 -9.34
C ASP A 96 27.98 -7.57 -9.66
N LEU A 97 26.96 -8.03 -8.95
CA LEU A 97 26.33 -9.30 -9.24
C LEU A 97 25.32 -9.20 -10.38
N SER A 98 25.13 -10.30 -11.11
CA SER A 98 24.07 -10.39 -12.10
C SER A 98 22.68 -10.30 -11.44
N THR A 99 21.66 -9.99 -12.24
CA THR A 99 20.25 -10.03 -11.82
C THR A 99 19.93 -11.39 -11.18
N ARG A 100 20.32 -12.48 -11.83
CA ARG A 100 20.09 -13.86 -11.36
C ARG A 100 20.80 -14.13 -10.04
N ASP A 101 22.06 -13.72 -9.91
CA ASP A 101 22.86 -13.97 -8.71
C ASP A 101 22.35 -13.16 -7.51
N ASN A 102 21.88 -11.93 -7.72
CA ASN A 102 21.19 -11.17 -6.68
C ASN A 102 19.97 -11.93 -6.16
N VAL A 103 19.07 -12.38 -7.04
CA VAL A 103 17.86 -13.10 -6.66
C VAL A 103 18.20 -14.41 -5.95
N LEU A 104 19.22 -15.14 -6.44
CA LEU A 104 19.69 -16.38 -5.80
C LEU A 104 20.28 -16.10 -4.41
N PHE A 105 21.11 -15.07 -4.27
CA PHE A 105 21.73 -14.70 -2.99
C PHE A 105 20.68 -14.38 -1.93
N PHE A 106 19.75 -13.48 -2.24
CA PHE A 106 18.68 -13.11 -1.31
C PHE A 106 17.75 -14.30 -1.03
N GLY A 107 17.43 -15.10 -2.04
CA GLY A 107 16.62 -16.29 -1.86
C GLY A 107 17.26 -17.30 -0.90
N ARG A 108 18.55 -17.55 -1.02
CA ARG A 108 19.29 -18.44 -0.13
C ARG A 108 19.44 -17.90 1.30
N ALA A 109 19.35 -16.61 1.50
CA ALA A 109 19.30 -16.02 2.85
C ALA A 109 18.00 -16.37 3.60
N HIS A 110 16.93 -16.73 2.86
CA HIS A 110 15.65 -17.17 3.42
C HIS A 110 15.51 -18.71 3.41
N ASP A 111 15.99 -19.37 2.34
CA ASP A 111 15.99 -20.82 2.15
C ASP A 111 17.34 -21.27 1.57
N ALA A 112 18.20 -21.85 2.42
CA ALA A 112 19.54 -22.29 2.02
C ALA A 112 19.53 -23.33 0.86
N HIS A 113 18.43 -24.06 0.69
CA HIS A 113 18.24 -25.09 -0.34
C HIS A 113 17.42 -24.59 -1.55
N LEU A 114 17.26 -23.27 -1.71
CA LEU A 114 16.49 -22.70 -2.81
C LEU A 114 16.96 -23.25 -4.16
N ALA A 115 16.04 -23.89 -4.89
CA ALA A 115 16.31 -24.47 -6.18
C ALA A 115 16.55 -23.36 -7.24
N PRO A 116 17.57 -23.50 -8.11
CA PRO A 116 17.82 -22.54 -9.19
C PRO A 116 16.63 -22.31 -10.12
N ALA A 117 15.83 -23.33 -10.40
CA ALA A 117 14.62 -23.22 -11.20
C ALA A 117 13.59 -22.24 -10.63
N ARG A 118 13.57 -22.03 -9.30
CA ARG A 118 12.70 -21.03 -8.65
C ARG A 118 13.14 -19.61 -8.96
N VAL A 119 14.45 -19.38 -9.06
CA VAL A 119 15.01 -18.08 -9.50
C VAL A 119 14.54 -17.79 -10.92
N ASP A 120 14.65 -18.74 -11.82
CA ASP A 120 14.25 -18.57 -13.23
C ASP A 120 12.74 -18.30 -13.36
N ALA A 121 11.91 -19.03 -12.60
CA ALA A 121 10.46 -18.77 -12.54
C ALA A 121 10.12 -17.37 -11.98
N THR A 122 10.85 -16.92 -10.97
CA THR A 122 10.65 -15.58 -10.39
C THR A 122 11.06 -14.48 -11.36
N LEU A 123 12.18 -14.66 -12.06
CA LEU A 123 12.62 -13.72 -13.10
C LEU A 123 11.64 -13.65 -14.27
N ALA A 124 11.02 -14.77 -14.64
CA ALA A 124 9.95 -14.79 -15.64
C ALA A 124 8.71 -14.02 -15.15
N LEU A 125 8.27 -14.24 -13.89
CA LEU A 125 7.13 -13.53 -13.30
C LEU A 125 7.34 -12.01 -13.24
N THR A 126 8.57 -11.57 -13.04
CA THR A 126 8.93 -10.14 -12.93
C THR A 126 9.45 -9.54 -14.24
N ASP A 127 9.35 -10.28 -15.36
CA ASP A 127 9.74 -9.86 -16.70
C ASP A 127 11.26 -9.46 -16.77
N LEU A 128 12.10 -10.27 -16.11
CA LEU A 128 13.56 -10.10 -16.06
C LEU A 128 14.34 -11.26 -16.68
N ALA A 129 13.67 -12.27 -17.25
CA ALA A 129 14.31 -13.45 -17.79
C ALA A 129 15.39 -13.10 -18.84
N ALA A 130 15.11 -12.16 -19.76
CA ALA A 130 16.05 -11.70 -20.79
C ALA A 130 17.24 -10.87 -20.21
N ARG A 131 17.17 -10.46 -18.94
CA ARG A 131 18.19 -9.67 -18.24
C ARG A 131 18.87 -10.44 -17.10
N ALA A 132 18.66 -11.76 -17.05
CA ALA A 132 19.16 -12.60 -15.96
C ALA A 132 20.68 -12.52 -15.78
N ALA A 133 21.45 -12.40 -16.86
CA ALA A 133 22.89 -12.33 -16.82
C ALA A 133 23.45 -10.89 -16.66
N ASP A 134 22.60 -9.85 -16.80
CA ASP A 134 23.06 -8.47 -16.75
C ASP A 134 23.45 -8.08 -15.32
N PRO A 135 24.63 -7.44 -15.10
CA PRO A 135 25.01 -6.88 -13.82
C PRO A 135 24.03 -5.77 -13.41
N VAL A 136 23.66 -5.73 -12.12
CA VAL A 136 22.62 -4.80 -11.62
C VAL A 136 22.99 -3.33 -11.88
N ARG A 137 24.26 -2.95 -11.80
CA ARG A 137 24.75 -1.59 -12.10
C ARG A 137 24.42 -1.10 -13.51
N THR A 138 24.19 -2.02 -14.47
CA THR A 138 23.88 -1.67 -15.87
C THR A 138 22.39 -1.48 -16.12
N LEU A 139 21.56 -1.79 -15.13
CA LEU A 139 20.11 -1.73 -15.23
C LEU A 139 19.58 -0.31 -14.90
N SER A 140 18.50 0.08 -15.58
CA SER A 140 17.76 1.29 -15.19
C SER A 140 17.16 1.14 -13.79
N GLY A 141 16.87 2.27 -13.12
CA GLY A 141 16.26 2.25 -11.77
C GLY A 141 14.96 1.45 -11.70
N GLY A 142 14.13 1.48 -12.74
CA GLY A 142 12.92 0.65 -12.84
C GLY A 142 13.20 -0.84 -12.91
N LEU A 143 14.25 -1.25 -13.65
CA LEU A 143 14.70 -2.65 -13.70
C LEU A 143 15.30 -3.08 -12.36
N GLN A 144 16.11 -2.24 -11.71
CA GLN A 144 16.63 -2.51 -10.35
C GLN A 144 15.50 -2.71 -9.34
N ARG A 145 14.41 -1.93 -9.44
CA ARG A 145 13.21 -2.15 -8.61
C ARG A 145 12.55 -3.50 -8.87
N ARG A 146 12.49 -3.96 -10.12
CA ARG A 146 12.02 -5.31 -10.44
C ARG A 146 12.93 -6.39 -9.86
N VAL A 147 14.26 -6.21 -9.92
CA VAL A 147 15.21 -7.13 -9.26
C VAL A 147 14.96 -7.17 -7.76
N SER A 148 14.78 -6.02 -7.11
CA SER A 148 14.45 -5.94 -5.68
C SER A 148 13.14 -6.66 -5.34
N LEU A 149 12.11 -6.52 -6.17
CA LEU A 149 10.86 -7.28 -6.04
C LEU A 149 11.11 -8.79 -6.20
N SER A 150 11.90 -9.20 -7.20
CA SER A 150 12.25 -10.61 -7.39
C SER A 150 12.97 -11.21 -6.18
N CYS A 151 13.90 -10.46 -5.58
CA CYS A 151 14.59 -10.86 -4.35
C CYS A 151 13.61 -11.06 -3.18
N ALA A 152 12.59 -10.22 -3.07
CA ALA A 152 11.56 -10.34 -2.03
C ALA A 152 10.58 -11.49 -2.28
N LEU A 153 10.42 -11.95 -3.54
CA LEU A 153 9.43 -12.95 -3.96
C LEU A 153 9.97 -14.39 -4.04
N VAL A 154 11.27 -14.56 -4.32
CA VAL A 154 11.84 -15.84 -4.76
C VAL A 154 11.66 -17.00 -3.78
N HIS A 155 11.49 -16.72 -2.49
CA HIS A 155 11.25 -17.74 -1.44
C HIS A 155 9.75 -17.96 -1.15
N GLU A 156 8.85 -17.44 -2.02
CA GLU A 156 7.38 -17.59 -1.96
C GLU A 156 6.79 -17.19 -0.59
N PRO A 157 6.93 -15.93 -0.20
CA PRO A 157 6.45 -15.46 1.09
C PRO A 157 4.93 -15.49 1.20
N ASP A 158 4.42 -15.59 2.44
CA ASP A 158 2.99 -15.42 2.74
C ASP A 158 2.55 -13.96 2.73
N ILE A 159 3.48 -13.05 3.09
CA ILE A 159 3.28 -11.59 3.06
C ILE A 159 4.44 -10.91 2.35
N LEU A 160 4.11 -9.92 1.52
CA LEU A 160 5.06 -8.97 0.95
C LEU A 160 4.88 -7.59 1.58
N PHE A 161 5.96 -7.06 2.14
CA PHE A 161 6.08 -5.67 2.56
C PHE A 161 6.84 -4.90 1.48
N LEU A 162 6.18 -3.91 0.88
CA LEU A 162 6.70 -3.13 -0.24
C LEU A 162 6.73 -1.65 0.16
N ASP A 163 7.94 -1.10 0.33
CA ASP A 163 8.12 0.30 0.74
C ASP A 163 8.33 1.18 -0.50
N GLU A 164 7.27 1.87 -0.92
CA GLU A 164 7.20 2.72 -2.12
C GLU A 164 7.71 2.01 -3.40
N PRO A 165 7.15 0.83 -3.75
CA PRO A 165 7.71 -0.02 -4.81
C PRO A 165 7.69 0.61 -6.20
N THR A 166 6.81 1.57 -6.42
CA THR A 166 6.54 2.22 -7.72
C THR A 166 6.96 3.69 -7.75
N ALA A 167 7.60 4.20 -6.70
CA ALA A 167 8.10 5.57 -6.68
C ALA A 167 9.11 5.81 -7.81
N ALA A 168 8.98 6.91 -8.55
CA ALA A 168 9.82 7.28 -9.69
C ALA A 168 9.85 6.23 -10.83
N VAL A 169 8.78 5.44 -10.95
CA VAL A 169 8.59 4.47 -12.04
C VAL A 169 7.61 5.06 -13.05
N ASP A 170 7.90 4.86 -14.34
CA ASP A 170 7.01 5.32 -15.41
C ASP A 170 5.62 4.64 -15.35
N PRO A 171 4.55 5.25 -15.92
CA PRO A 171 3.20 4.74 -15.83
C PRO A 171 3.01 3.32 -16.39
N VAL A 172 3.72 2.95 -17.46
CA VAL A 172 3.60 1.62 -18.09
C VAL A 172 4.18 0.55 -17.17
N LEU A 173 5.35 0.81 -16.60
CA LEU A 173 5.98 -0.09 -15.66
C LEU A 173 5.18 -0.19 -14.35
N ARG A 174 4.61 0.93 -13.87
CA ARG A 174 3.72 0.96 -12.71
C ARG A 174 2.52 0.04 -12.89
N ALA A 175 1.85 0.12 -14.04
CA ALA A 175 0.72 -0.75 -14.37
C ALA A 175 1.11 -2.25 -14.36
N ARG A 176 2.34 -2.59 -14.79
CA ARG A 176 2.86 -3.97 -14.73
C ARG A 176 3.08 -4.43 -13.28
N PHE A 177 3.65 -3.59 -12.40
CA PHE A 177 3.78 -3.89 -10.98
C PHE A 177 2.42 -4.20 -10.35
N TRP A 178 1.42 -3.33 -10.58
CA TRP A 178 0.08 -3.51 -10.03
C TRP A 178 -0.61 -4.78 -10.54
N ARG A 179 -0.42 -5.16 -11.80
CA ARG A 179 -0.91 -6.44 -12.31
C ARG A 179 -0.27 -7.61 -11.55
N THR A 180 1.06 -7.62 -11.39
CA THR A 180 1.77 -8.64 -10.61
C THR A 180 1.28 -8.69 -9.16
N PHE A 181 1.04 -7.54 -8.52
CA PHE A 181 0.52 -7.49 -7.15
C PHE A 181 -0.87 -8.13 -7.06
N ARG A 182 -1.76 -7.85 -8.00
CA ARG A 182 -3.10 -8.46 -8.06
C ARG A 182 -3.03 -9.97 -8.31
N GLU A 183 -2.16 -10.43 -9.18
CA GLU A 183 -1.93 -11.87 -9.41
C GLU A 183 -1.43 -12.58 -8.16
N LEU A 184 -0.52 -11.98 -7.39
CA LEU A 184 -0.03 -12.51 -6.13
C LEU A 184 -1.13 -12.58 -5.07
N ALA A 185 -1.93 -11.53 -4.92
CA ALA A 185 -3.06 -11.50 -4.01
C ALA A 185 -4.09 -12.58 -4.35
N ALA A 186 -4.41 -12.77 -5.64
CA ALA A 186 -5.30 -13.83 -6.12
C ALA A 186 -4.78 -15.24 -5.79
N ARG A 187 -3.46 -15.41 -5.61
CA ARG A 187 -2.81 -16.66 -5.16
C ARG A 187 -2.75 -16.75 -3.62
N GLY A 188 -3.35 -15.80 -2.89
CA GLY A 188 -3.42 -15.79 -1.43
C GLY A 188 -2.22 -15.15 -0.72
N VAL A 189 -1.31 -14.47 -1.44
CA VAL A 189 -0.25 -13.66 -0.83
C VAL A 189 -0.85 -12.37 -0.31
N THR A 190 -0.54 -11.98 0.93
CA THR A 190 -0.92 -10.67 1.47
C THR A 190 0.11 -9.63 1.03
N LEU A 191 -0.35 -8.48 0.52
CA LEU A 191 0.54 -7.38 0.16
C LEU A 191 0.30 -6.18 1.09
N PHE A 192 1.38 -5.69 1.68
CA PHE A 192 1.39 -4.45 2.46
C PHE A 192 2.26 -3.43 1.74
N ILE A 193 1.63 -2.42 1.13
CA ILE A 193 2.28 -1.48 0.21
C ILE A 193 2.24 -0.08 0.80
N SER A 194 3.39 0.54 1.05
CA SER A 194 3.43 1.98 1.32
C SER A 194 3.45 2.78 0.02
N THR A 195 2.72 3.87 -0.01
CA THR A 195 2.72 4.80 -1.14
C THR A 195 2.37 6.21 -0.67
N HIS A 196 2.76 7.21 -1.46
CA HIS A 196 2.28 8.59 -1.34
C HIS A 196 1.37 8.97 -2.52
N LEU A 197 1.12 8.03 -3.45
CA LEU A 197 0.32 8.25 -4.66
C LEU A 197 -1.13 7.85 -4.41
N MET A 198 -2.06 8.80 -4.58
CA MET A 198 -3.49 8.59 -4.34
C MET A 198 -4.10 7.58 -5.32
N ASP A 199 -3.66 7.61 -6.59
CA ASP A 199 -4.12 6.68 -7.62
C ASP A 199 -3.82 5.21 -7.25
N GLU A 200 -2.69 4.96 -6.60
CA GLU A 200 -2.32 3.63 -6.14
C GLU A 200 -3.16 3.16 -4.95
N ALA A 201 -3.50 4.10 -4.06
CA ALA A 201 -4.37 3.80 -2.93
C ALA A 201 -5.75 3.28 -3.40
N LEU A 202 -6.28 3.81 -4.52
CA LEU A 202 -7.53 3.34 -5.12
C LEU A 202 -7.45 1.90 -5.66
N LEU A 203 -6.25 1.39 -5.92
CA LEU A 203 -6.02 0.02 -6.36
C LEU A 203 -5.91 -0.99 -5.21
N CYS A 204 -5.92 -0.55 -3.95
CA CYS A 204 -5.87 -1.41 -2.78
C CYS A 204 -7.27 -1.87 -2.38
N ASP A 205 -7.35 -3.02 -1.68
CA ASP A 205 -8.62 -3.51 -1.11
C ASP A 205 -9.00 -2.72 0.14
N ARG A 206 -7.99 -2.34 0.94
CA ARG A 206 -8.13 -1.41 2.09
C ARG A 206 -6.92 -0.49 2.15
N ILE A 207 -7.13 0.70 2.68
CA ILE A 207 -6.07 1.68 2.88
C ILE A 207 -6.10 2.23 4.31
N ALA A 208 -4.91 2.45 4.83
CA ALA A 208 -4.68 3.23 6.04
C ALA A 208 -4.00 4.54 5.67
N VAL A 209 -4.52 5.64 6.15
CA VAL A 209 -3.93 6.98 5.95
C VAL A 209 -3.16 7.36 7.20
N VAL A 210 -1.86 7.62 7.06
CA VAL A 210 -0.99 8.00 8.16
C VAL A 210 -0.43 9.40 7.96
N ARG A 211 -0.48 10.22 9.02
CA ARG A 211 0.14 11.54 9.08
C ARG A 211 0.80 11.76 10.42
N ALA A 212 2.02 12.29 10.44
CA ALA A 212 2.77 12.62 11.64
C ALA A 212 2.78 11.49 12.70
N GLY A 213 2.84 10.23 12.23
CA GLY A 213 2.87 9.05 13.08
C GLY A 213 1.51 8.57 13.61
N THR A 214 0.42 9.25 13.24
CA THR A 214 -0.95 8.90 13.68
C THR A 214 -1.77 8.32 12.52
N MET A 215 -2.63 7.35 12.81
CA MET A 215 -3.61 6.81 11.85
C MET A 215 -4.80 7.76 11.76
N VAL A 216 -5.02 8.36 10.57
CA VAL A 216 -6.13 9.31 10.33
C VAL A 216 -7.39 8.58 9.86
N ALA A 217 -7.22 7.55 9.02
CA ALA A 217 -8.31 6.73 8.52
C ALA A 217 -7.80 5.32 8.19
N CYS A 218 -8.67 4.32 8.31
CA CYS A 218 -8.38 2.96 7.85
C CYS A 218 -9.69 2.31 7.37
N ASP A 219 -9.87 2.21 6.04
CA ASP A 219 -11.09 1.67 5.44
C ASP A 219 -10.86 1.22 3.99
N THR A 220 -11.90 0.76 3.30
CA THR A 220 -11.86 0.58 1.84
C THR A 220 -11.78 1.93 1.15
N PRO A 221 -11.14 2.04 -0.04
CA PRO A 221 -11.12 3.29 -0.79
C PRO A 221 -12.52 3.85 -1.05
N GLY A 222 -13.49 2.99 -1.37
CA GLY A 222 -14.88 3.39 -1.59
C GLY A 222 -15.54 3.98 -0.33
N ALA A 223 -15.29 3.40 0.86
CA ALA A 223 -15.82 3.92 2.11
C ALA A 223 -15.20 5.28 2.49
N ILE A 224 -13.93 5.51 2.13
CA ILE A 224 -13.30 6.82 2.33
C ILE A 224 -13.88 7.83 1.34
N LEU A 225 -14.02 7.48 0.06
CA LEU A 225 -14.64 8.35 -0.96
C LEU A 225 -16.07 8.73 -0.60
N ALA A 226 -16.84 7.82 0.01
CA ALA A 226 -18.22 8.09 0.46
C ALA A 226 -18.32 9.16 1.58
N ARG A 227 -17.19 9.54 2.22
CA ARG A 227 -17.12 10.64 3.21
C ARG A 227 -17.01 12.02 2.57
N GLY A 228 -16.78 12.06 1.27
CA GLY A 228 -16.68 13.30 0.49
C GLY A 228 -18.03 13.93 0.17
N ARG A 229 -17.99 14.99 -0.63
CA ARG A 229 -19.15 15.71 -1.16
C ARG A 229 -19.15 15.64 -2.67
N THR A 230 -20.35 15.66 -3.24
CA THR A 230 -20.58 15.75 -4.69
C THR A 230 -21.33 17.03 -4.99
N ARG A 231 -20.83 17.84 -5.90
CA ARG A 231 -21.49 19.00 -6.45
C ARG A 231 -22.18 18.62 -7.76
N LEU A 232 -23.47 18.89 -7.83
CA LEU A 232 -24.28 18.74 -9.04
C LEU A 232 -24.48 20.14 -9.61
N LEU A 233 -23.93 20.38 -10.79
CA LEU A 233 -24.11 21.61 -11.56
C LEU A 233 -25.13 21.34 -12.66
N MET A 234 -26.32 21.91 -12.55
CA MET A 234 -27.41 21.71 -13.49
C MET A 234 -27.66 23.01 -14.25
N ARG A 235 -27.64 22.94 -15.57
CA ARG A 235 -27.97 24.10 -16.43
C ARG A 235 -29.45 24.05 -16.80
N ARG A 236 -30.20 25.02 -16.26
CA ARG A 236 -31.64 25.17 -16.47
C ARG A 236 -31.94 26.55 -17.03
N ASP A 237 -32.63 26.63 -18.18
CA ASP A 237 -33.03 27.91 -18.83
C ASP A 237 -31.88 28.93 -18.96
N GLY A 238 -30.65 28.46 -19.15
CA GLY A 238 -29.45 29.29 -19.30
C GLY A 238 -28.76 29.64 -17.96
N GLU A 239 -29.37 29.38 -16.84
CA GLU A 239 -28.79 29.56 -15.51
C GLU A 239 -28.15 28.25 -14.98
N THR A 240 -27.13 28.36 -14.14
CA THR A 240 -26.51 27.22 -13.47
C THR A 240 -26.98 27.14 -12.04
N VAL A 241 -27.66 26.05 -11.69
CA VAL A 241 -28.06 25.71 -10.33
C VAL A 241 -27.04 24.73 -9.76
N GLU A 242 -26.46 25.06 -8.61
CA GLU A 242 -25.53 24.21 -7.88
C GLU A 242 -26.20 23.56 -6.67
N GLN A 243 -26.01 22.24 -6.53
CA GLN A 243 -26.48 21.48 -5.37
C GLN A 243 -25.34 20.62 -4.83
N THR A 244 -25.01 20.76 -3.56
CA THR A 244 -24.03 19.90 -2.88
C THR A 244 -24.73 18.82 -2.07
N VAL A 245 -24.31 17.57 -2.26
CA VAL A 245 -24.84 16.38 -1.58
C VAL A 245 -23.70 15.50 -1.06
N GLY A 246 -24.02 14.45 -0.29
CA GLY A 246 -23.03 13.41 0.05
C GLY A 246 -22.57 12.65 -1.19
N SER A 247 -21.35 12.10 -1.15
CA SER A 247 -20.78 11.31 -2.28
C SER A 247 -21.23 9.84 -2.26
N ARG A 248 -22.18 9.45 -1.42
CA ARG A 248 -22.76 8.11 -1.48
C ARG A 248 -23.60 7.97 -2.74
N PRO A 249 -23.56 6.80 -3.42
CA PRO A 249 -24.37 6.59 -4.63
C PRO A 249 -25.84 6.91 -4.46
N GLU A 250 -26.43 6.57 -3.29
CA GLU A 250 -27.82 6.86 -2.96
C GLU A 250 -28.13 8.35 -2.84
N ASP A 251 -27.21 9.16 -2.27
CA ASP A 251 -27.36 10.60 -2.12
C ASP A 251 -27.33 11.28 -3.48
N VAL A 252 -26.40 10.88 -4.33
CA VAL A 252 -26.24 11.40 -5.70
C VAL A 252 -27.46 11.02 -6.55
N ALA A 253 -27.91 9.76 -6.48
CA ALA A 253 -29.09 9.27 -7.21
C ALA A 253 -30.35 10.01 -6.78
N ALA A 254 -30.58 10.19 -5.48
CA ALA A 254 -31.73 10.94 -4.94
C ALA A 254 -31.72 12.40 -5.41
N ALA A 255 -30.56 13.04 -5.44
CA ALA A 255 -30.42 14.42 -5.92
C ALA A 255 -30.66 14.53 -7.45
N LEU A 256 -30.09 13.62 -8.24
CA LEU A 256 -30.36 13.56 -9.68
C LEU A 256 -31.84 13.31 -9.97
N HIS A 257 -32.48 12.44 -9.21
CA HIS A 257 -33.92 12.17 -9.36
C HIS A 257 -34.78 13.41 -9.04
N ARG A 258 -34.40 14.16 -8.00
CA ARG A 258 -35.12 15.37 -7.58
C ARG A 258 -34.92 16.56 -8.51
N TYR A 259 -33.72 16.75 -9.03
CA TYR A 259 -33.30 17.99 -9.69
C TYR A 259 -32.87 17.80 -11.15
N GLY A 260 -32.41 16.63 -11.55
CA GLY A 260 -31.61 16.42 -12.75
C GLY A 260 -32.34 15.85 -13.97
N LEU A 261 -33.63 15.49 -13.87
CA LEU A 261 -34.34 14.80 -14.94
C LEU A 261 -35.54 15.61 -15.49
N ALA A 262 -35.61 16.90 -15.18
CA ALA A 262 -36.65 17.78 -15.73
C ALA A 262 -36.34 18.14 -17.20
N ARG A 263 -37.39 18.36 -18.03
CA ARG A 263 -37.27 18.61 -19.48
C ARG A 263 -36.55 19.91 -19.83
N ASP A 264 -36.47 20.83 -18.91
CA ASP A 264 -35.82 22.14 -18.97
C ASP A 264 -34.32 22.14 -18.67
N ILE A 265 -33.76 20.97 -18.32
CA ILE A 265 -32.33 20.82 -18.04
C ILE A 265 -31.57 20.51 -19.35
N SER A 266 -30.62 21.39 -19.68
CA SER A 266 -29.78 21.27 -20.90
C SER A 266 -28.43 20.57 -20.61
N ALA A 267 -27.93 20.58 -19.36
CA ALA A 267 -26.69 19.90 -18.98
C ALA A 267 -26.69 19.57 -17.48
N VAL A 268 -26.05 18.44 -17.13
CA VAL A 268 -25.74 18.06 -15.74
C VAL A 268 -24.27 17.72 -15.66
N THR A 269 -23.53 18.38 -14.77
CA THR A 269 -22.15 18.05 -14.45
C THR A 269 -22.09 17.53 -13.01
N VAL A 270 -21.42 16.42 -12.81
CA VAL A 270 -21.25 15.78 -11.49
C VAL A 270 -19.78 15.91 -11.11
N GLU A 271 -19.47 16.68 -10.10
CA GLU A 271 -18.11 16.86 -9.58
C GLU A 271 -18.03 16.25 -8.18
N THR A 272 -17.31 15.16 -8.05
CA THR A 272 -17.12 14.47 -6.77
C THR A 272 -15.76 14.81 -6.19
N ASP A 273 -15.69 14.99 -4.87
CA ASP A 273 -14.43 15.15 -4.16
C ASP A 273 -13.47 14.02 -4.50
N THR A 274 -12.22 14.37 -4.76
CA THR A 274 -11.15 13.38 -4.96
C THR A 274 -10.72 12.76 -3.63
N LEU A 275 -10.09 11.59 -3.67
CA LEU A 275 -9.50 10.98 -2.47
C LEU A 275 -8.55 11.95 -1.77
N GLU A 276 -7.79 12.74 -2.53
CA GLU A 276 -6.87 13.75 -2.03
C GLU A 276 -7.61 14.84 -1.23
N THR A 277 -8.68 15.41 -1.78
CA THR A 277 -9.51 16.43 -1.13
C THR A 277 -10.09 15.91 0.19
N ILE A 278 -10.59 14.69 0.18
CA ILE A 278 -11.19 14.05 1.36
C ILE A 278 -10.14 13.82 2.44
N ILE A 279 -8.98 13.28 2.07
CA ILE A 279 -7.88 13.04 3.00
C ILE A 279 -7.37 14.35 3.60
N PHE A 280 -7.21 15.41 2.82
CA PHE A 280 -6.84 16.72 3.34
C PHE A 280 -7.88 17.25 4.34
N GLY A 281 -9.18 17.07 4.06
CA GLY A 281 -10.25 17.42 4.98
C GLY A 281 -10.23 16.62 6.29
N LEU A 282 -9.94 15.32 6.23
CA LEU A 282 -9.79 14.48 7.41
C LEU A 282 -8.58 14.90 8.26
N ILE A 283 -7.48 15.23 7.61
CA ILE A 283 -6.26 15.71 8.24
C ILE A 283 -6.48 17.03 8.97
N ALA A 284 -7.15 18.00 8.34
CA ALA A 284 -7.42 19.31 8.95
C ALA A 284 -8.23 19.19 10.25
N ARG A 285 -9.23 18.31 10.27
CA ARG A 285 -10.03 18.04 11.48
C ARG A 285 -9.21 17.42 12.62
N THR A 286 -8.29 16.50 12.29
CA THR A 286 -7.42 15.86 13.28
C THR A 286 -6.43 16.87 13.89
N ASP A 287 -5.96 17.85 13.11
CA ASP A 287 -5.08 18.92 13.61
C ASP A 287 -5.83 19.88 14.54
N GLU A 288 -7.12 20.16 14.28
CA GLU A 288 -7.98 20.98 15.15
C GLU A 288 -8.31 20.29 16.48
N GLU A 289 -8.60 18.99 16.47
CA GLU A 289 -8.89 18.19 17.66
C GLU A 289 -7.64 17.92 18.53
N GLY A 290 -6.44 17.94 17.96
CA GLY A 290 -5.17 17.76 18.69
C GLY A 290 -4.60 19.02 19.34
N VAL A 291 -5.21 20.19 19.12
CA VAL A 291 -4.82 21.50 19.70
C VAL A 291 -5.73 21.89 20.89
N ALA A 292 -6.81 21.17 21.13
CA ALA A 292 -7.70 21.33 22.29
C ALA A 292 -7.31 20.32 23.40
#